data_98d9072c2b988d053bd3ca348c28822a
#
_entry.id   98d9072c2b988d053bd3ca348c28822a
#
_cell.length_a   1.000
_cell.length_b   1.000
_cell.length_c   1.000
_cell.angle_alpha   90.00
_cell.angle_beta   90.00
_cell.angle_gamma   90.00
#
_symmetry.space_group_name_H-M   'P 1'
#
loop_
_entity.id
_entity.type
_entity.pdbx_description
1 polymer ?
#
loop_
_entity_poly.entity_id
_entity_poly.type
_entity_poly.pdbx_seq_one_letter_code
_entity_poly.pdbx_strand_id
1 'polypeptide(L)'
;MLQQLMDNIHLLEIPLKGSPLKWTNCYIVTGGKRALVVDTAFRTPECEAVLLGGLKQLGLRLEETDFFITHFHVDHSGLCGVVKRPENHVYISRYEERKINSLYTPESIYWLENQAFLRGIPQSEIIPADEHISHKVGPIGQISFDILSPGDNLTFGNYHFRVMDLSGHTPGQIGLYDAAHSILFCGDHVLDRITPNISTWDYEKDYLAIFLDNLMRVRGLAPKHLFTAHRELPVDAVARIDELLQHHNIRLDEIRLILKNHSGEWMTPYQVASL
;
A
#
# COMPACT_ATOMS: atom_id res chain seq x y z
N MET A 1 15.87 8.93 -5.59
CA MET A 1 16.27 9.71 -6.80
C MET A 1 15.01 10.28 -7.42
N LEU A 2 15.04 11.52 -7.99
CA LEU A 2 13.87 12.10 -8.70
C LEU A 2 14.06 11.87 -10.21
N GLN A 3 13.06 11.28 -10.87
CA GLN A 3 13.08 10.96 -12.30
C GLN A 3 11.73 11.33 -12.94
N GLN A 4 11.73 11.93 -14.10
CA GLN A 4 10.52 12.13 -14.89
C GLN A 4 10.20 10.84 -15.66
N LEU A 5 8.99 10.28 -15.49
CA LEU A 5 8.52 9.07 -16.16
C LEU A 5 7.70 9.41 -17.41
N MET A 6 6.86 10.43 -17.32
CA MET A 6 5.96 10.91 -18.38
C MET A 6 5.81 12.43 -18.25
N ASP A 7 5.08 13.06 -19.18
CA ASP A 7 4.72 14.45 -19.04
C ASP A 7 3.99 14.68 -17.70
N ASN A 8 4.56 15.55 -16.88
CA ASN A 8 4.02 15.92 -15.57
C ASN A 8 3.88 14.77 -14.54
N ILE A 9 4.49 13.60 -14.78
CA ILE A 9 4.58 12.52 -13.78
C ILE A 9 6.04 12.23 -13.48
N HIS A 10 6.38 12.34 -12.19
CA HIS A 10 7.71 12.09 -11.68
C HIS A 10 7.68 10.96 -10.65
N LEU A 11 8.72 10.15 -10.66
CA LEU A 11 9.01 9.14 -9.63
C LEU A 11 10.05 9.71 -8.67
N LEU A 12 9.76 9.66 -7.39
CA LEU A 12 10.68 9.96 -6.30
C LEU A 12 10.87 8.69 -5.46
N GLU A 13 12.03 8.07 -5.60
CA GLU A 13 12.41 6.93 -4.76
C GLU A 13 12.84 7.42 -3.38
N ILE A 14 12.14 7.01 -2.33
CA ILE A 14 12.43 7.34 -0.94
C ILE A 14 12.99 6.11 -0.23
N PRO A 15 14.26 6.10 0.20
CA PRO A 15 14.89 4.94 0.81
C PRO A 15 14.24 4.54 2.13
N LEU A 16 13.97 3.25 2.30
CA LEU A 16 13.47 2.65 3.54
C LEU A 16 14.61 1.91 4.24
N LYS A 17 15.40 2.63 5.02
CA LYS A 17 16.57 2.07 5.70
C LYS A 17 16.18 0.92 6.64
N GLY A 18 16.81 -0.23 6.47
CA GLY A 18 16.54 -1.42 7.28
C GLY A 18 15.34 -2.24 6.82
N SER A 19 14.58 -1.79 5.81
CA SER A 19 13.48 -2.55 5.23
C SER A 19 13.93 -3.42 4.05
N PRO A 20 13.45 -4.67 3.93
CA PRO A 20 13.68 -5.50 2.75
C PRO A 20 13.04 -4.92 1.48
N LEU A 21 12.10 -4.00 1.59
CA LEU A 21 11.48 -3.30 0.47
C LEU A 21 12.43 -2.31 -0.20
N LYS A 22 13.46 -1.83 0.51
CA LYS A 22 14.55 -0.93 0.08
C LYS A 22 14.11 0.51 -0.09
N TRP A 23 13.07 0.81 -0.85
CA TRP A 23 12.51 2.16 -1.05
C TRP A 23 11.02 2.12 -1.35
N THR A 24 10.35 3.24 -1.11
CA THR A 24 9.00 3.52 -1.60
C THR A 24 9.07 4.39 -2.85
N ASN A 25 8.32 4.04 -3.86
CA ASN A 25 8.08 4.83 -5.06
C ASN A 25 6.95 5.84 -4.78
N CYS A 26 7.31 7.08 -4.49
CA CYS A 26 6.34 8.17 -4.43
C CYS A 26 6.20 8.78 -5.83
N TYR A 27 4.97 8.95 -6.31
CA TYR A 27 4.74 9.57 -7.61
C TYR A 27 4.23 10.98 -7.43
N ILE A 28 4.76 11.92 -8.22
CA ILE A 28 4.39 13.34 -8.16
C ILE A 28 3.79 13.72 -9.51
N VAL A 29 2.50 14.07 -9.50
CA VAL A 29 1.76 14.56 -10.67
C VAL A 29 1.70 16.08 -10.60
N THR A 30 2.22 16.74 -11.64
CA THR A 30 2.31 18.19 -11.76
C THR A 30 1.45 18.71 -12.94
N GLY A 31 1.61 19.97 -13.35
CA GLY A 31 0.95 20.53 -14.54
C GLY A 31 -0.42 21.17 -14.27
N GLY A 32 -0.93 21.12 -13.05
CA GLY A 32 -2.16 21.82 -12.62
C GLY A 32 -1.87 22.99 -11.68
N LYS A 33 -2.93 23.58 -11.12
CA LYS A 33 -2.83 24.59 -10.05
C LYS A 33 -2.29 23.99 -8.76
N ARG A 34 -2.50 22.70 -8.54
CA ARG A 34 -2.02 21.91 -7.42
C ARG A 34 -1.31 20.67 -7.96
N ALA A 35 -0.33 20.18 -7.21
CA ALA A 35 0.30 18.90 -7.47
C ALA A 35 -0.36 17.79 -6.63
N LEU A 36 -0.23 16.53 -7.07
CA LEU A 36 -0.61 15.34 -6.31
C LEU A 36 0.62 14.49 -6.07
N VAL A 37 0.80 14.06 -4.82
CA VAL A 37 1.77 13.03 -4.45
C VAL A 37 1.02 11.76 -4.09
N VAL A 38 1.39 10.64 -4.71
CA VAL A 38 0.86 9.31 -4.39
C VAL A 38 1.84 8.63 -3.44
N ASP A 39 1.34 8.31 -2.25
CA ASP A 39 2.05 7.77 -1.10
C ASP A 39 3.18 8.68 -0.55
N THR A 40 3.62 8.35 0.66
CA THR A 40 4.74 9.02 1.32
C THR A 40 5.86 8.02 1.63
N ALA A 41 6.29 7.90 2.88
CA ALA A 41 7.27 6.90 3.30
C ALA A 41 7.25 6.77 4.84
N PHE A 42 8.23 6.09 5.43
CA PHE A 42 8.42 6.04 6.88
C PHE A 42 8.59 7.44 7.47
N ARG A 43 8.03 7.65 8.66
CA ARG A 43 8.28 8.86 9.45
C ARG A 43 9.69 8.82 10.06
N THR A 44 10.68 9.05 9.22
CA THR A 44 12.08 9.23 9.60
C THR A 44 12.62 10.53 9.03
N PRO A 45 13.62 11.17 9.67
CA PRO A 45 14.23 12.38 9.15
C PRO A 45 14.77 12.24 7.74
N GLU A 46 15.31 11.06 7.40
CA GLU A 46 15.83 10.76 6.07
C GLU A 46 14.74 10.73 5.02
N CYS A 47 13.61 10.03 5.28
CA CYS A 47 12.49 9.96 4.36
C CYS A 47 11.84 11.34 4.16
N GLU A 48 11.66 12.09 5.25
CA GLU A 48 11.15 13.47 5.23
C GLU A 48 12.03 14.37 4.37
N ALA A 49 13.34 14.34 4.59
CA ALA A 49 14.28 15.17 3.82
C ALA A 49 14.25 14.83 2.33
N VAL A 50 14.11 13.55 1.95
CA VAL A 50 14.01 13.14 0.54
C VAL A 50 12.71 13.62 -0.07
N LEU A 51 11.57 13.43 0.63
CA LEU A 51 10.25 13.86 0.13
C LEU A 51 10.20 15.38 -0.08
N LEU A 52 10.55 16.14 0.96
CA LEU A 52 10.52 17.60 0.88
C LEU A 52 11.57 18.15 -0.11
N GLY A 53 12.73 17.50 -0.19
CA GLY A 53 13.75 17.82 -1.18
C GLY A 53 13.29 17.61 -2.62
N GLY A 54 12.55 16.51 -2.89
CA GLY A 54 11.96 16.22 -4.19
C GLY A 54 10.90 17.26 -4.59
N LEU A 55 10.00 17.61 -3.66
CA LEU A 55 9.01 18.69 -3.89
C LEU A 55 9.70 20.01 -4.22
N LYS A 56 10.73 20.40 -3.44
CA LYS A 56 11.50 21.62 -3.66
C LYS A 56 12.19 21.65 -5.03
N GLN A 57 12.75 20.52 -5.49
CA GLN A 57 13.37 20.42 -6.82
C GLN A 57 12.37 20.70 -7.96
N LEU A 58 11.10 20.35 -7.76
CA LEU A 58 10.01 20.63 -8.69
C LEU A 58 9.36 22.03 -8.47
N GLY A 59 9.87 22.82 -7.52
CA GLY A 59 9.30 24.14 -7.19
C GLY A 59 7.96 24.07 -6.48
N LEU A 60 7.61 22.93 -5.88
CA LEU A 60 6.32 22.70 -5.22
C LEU A 60 6.39 23.09 -3.74
N ARG A 61 5.29 23.64 -3.23
CA ARG A 61 5.08 23.96 -1.81
C ARG A 61 4.04 23.01 -1.22
N LEU A 62 4.15 22.66 0.06
CA LEU A 62 3.21 21.75 0.73
C LEU A 62 1.75 22.25 0.67
N GLU A 63 1.55 23.57 0.81
CA GLU A 63 0.23 24.20 0.77
C GLU A 63 -0.47 24.04 -0.60
N GLU A 64 0.30 23.81 -1.66
CA GLU A 64 -0.16 23.65 -3.04
C GLU A 64 -0.05 22.19 -3.51
N THR A 65 0.31 21.27 -2.61
CA THR A 65 0.50 19.86 -2.90
C THR A 65 -0.50 19.01 -2.11
N ASP A 66 -1.32 18.26 -2.81
CA ASP A 66 -2.24 17.28 -2.23
C ASP A 66 -1.58 15.91 -2.20
N PHE A 67 -2.04 15.04 -1.32
CA PHE A 67 -1.51 13.69 -1.14
C PHE A 67 -2.62 12.66 -1.30
N PHE A 68 -2.33 11.57 -1.97
CA PHE A 68 -3.20 10.40 -2.07
C PHE A 68 -2.48 9.21 -1.44
N ILE A 69 -3.08 8.63 -0.41
CA ILE A 69 -2.51 7.49 0.30
C ILE A 69 -3.24 6.23 -0.14
N THR A 70 -2.50 5.30 -0.73
CA THR A 70 -3.09 4.07 -1.26
C THR A 70 -3.63 3.18 -0.16
N HIS A 71 -2.90 3.07 0.97
CA HIS A 71 -3.29 2.30 2.14
C HIS A 71 -2.50 2.70 3.40
N PHE A 72 -2.88 2.14 4.57
CA PHE A 72 -2.40 2.58 5.88
C PHE A 72 -0.98 2.15 6.25
N HIS A 73 -0.33 1.20 5.55
CA HIS A 73 1.00 0.76 5.92
C HIS A 73 1.97 1.94 6.02
N VAL A 74 2.88 1.84 6.98
CA VAL A 74 3.67 3.00 7.42
C VAL A 74 4.70 3.49 6.40
N ASP A 75 5.09 2.64 5.47
CA ASP A 75 5.93 2.98 4.32
C ASP A 75 5.18 3.72 3.20
N HIS A 76 3.86 3.86 3.33
CA HIS A 76 3.00 4.70 2.50
C HIS A 76 2.46 5.90 3.25
N SER A 77 2.10 5.73 4.51
CA SER A 77 1.38 6.72 5.30
C SER A 77 2.23 7.44 6.35
N GLY A 78 3.46 7.00 6.62
CA GLY A 78 4.24 7.45 7.77
C GLY A 78 4.43 8.97 7.88
N LEU A 79 4.58 9.66 6.76
CA LEU A 79 4.77 11.11 6.73
C LEU A 79 3.45 11.92 6.63
N CYS A 80 2.26 11.28 6.66
CA CYS A 80 0.98 11.99 6.53
C CYS A 80 0.85 13.17 7.51
N GLY A 81 1.22 12.99 8.78
CA GLY A 81 1.18 14.06 9.78
C GLY A 81 2.20 15.16 9.52
N VAL A 82 3.32 14.84 8.85
CA VAL A 82 4.37 15.81 8.49
C VAL A 82 3.93 16.67 7.31
N VAL A 83 3.27 16.08 6.31
CA VAL A 83 2.91 16.79 5.07
C VAL A 83 1.56 17.51 5.15
N LYS A 84 0.67 17.13 6.09
CA LYS A 84 -0.65 17.76 6.24
C LYS A 84 -0.54 19.23 6.60
N ARG A 85 -1.27 20.07 5.88
CA ARG A 85 -1.45 21.51 6.10
C ARG A 85 -2.94 21.84 6.05
N PRO A 86 -3.39 22.99 6.60
CA PRO A 86 -4.79 23.41 6.45
C PRO A 86 -5.23 23.58 4.99
N GLU A 87 -4.30 23.98 4.12
CA GLU A 87 -4.57 24.33 2.72
C GLU A 87 -4.51 23.15 1.77
N ASN A 88 -3.97 22.00 2.19
CA ASN A 88 -3.85 20.82 1.33
C ASN A 88 -4.81 19.70 1.72
N HIS A 89 -5.06 18.81 0.76
CA HIS A 89 -5.84 17.60 0.95
C HIS A 89 -4.94 16.38 1.13
N VAL A 90 -5.31 15.48 2.04
CA VAL A 90 -4.71 14.15 2.16
C VAL A 90 -5.84 13.14 1.97
N TYR A 91 -5.90 12.56 0.80
CA TYR A 91 -6.95 11.64 0.38
C TYR A 91 -6.63 10.21 0.79
N ILE A 92 -7.62 9.49 1.29
CA ILE A 92 -7.50 8.08 1.67
C ILE A 92 -8.90 7.43 1.74
N SER A 93 -8.98 6.10 1.76
CA SER A 93 -10.25 5.43 2.00
C SER A 93 -10.64 5.44 3.49
N ARG A 94 -11.95 5.27 3.78
CA ARG A 94 -12.48 5.30 5.15
C ARG A 94 -11.88 4.22 6.06
N TYR A 95 -11.62 3.03 5.54
CA TYR A 95 -11.03 1.97 6.34
C TYR A 95 -9.59 2.31 6.74
N GLU A 96 -8.79 2.76 5.78
CA GLU A 96 -7.39 3.09 5.97
C GLU A 96 -7.19 4.29 6.91
N GLU A 97 -8.05 5.31 6.79
CA GLU A 97 -8.09 6.45 7.72
C GLU A 97 -8.28 6.00 9.17
N ARG A 98 -9.25 5.11 9.41
CA ARG A 98 -9.50 4.58 10.77
C ARG A 98 -8.29 3.83 11.30
N LYS A 99 -7.62 3.03 10.45
CA LYS A 99 -6.42 2.27 10.85
C LYS A 99 -5.27 3.20 11.20
N ILE A 100 -5.01 4.25 10.43
CA ILE A 100 -3.98 5.24 10.73
C ILE A 100 -4.28 5.94 12.07
N ASN A 101 -5.49 6.44 12.23
CA ASN A 101 -5.87 7.22 13.42
C ASN A 101 -6.05 6.36 14.68
N SER A 102 -6.13 5.04 14.54
CA SER A 102 -6.19 4.10 15.68
C SER A 102 -4.87 3.35 15.95
N LEU A 103 -3.80 3.62 15.21
CA LEU A 103 -2.56 2.83 15.24
C LEU A 103 -1.98 2.61 16.66
N TYR A 104 -2.11 3.61 17.53
CA TYR A 104 -1.55 3.60 18.88
C TYR A 104 -2.60 3.39 19.97
N THR A 105 -3.84 3.01 19.63
CA THR A 105 -4.85 2.75 20.66
C THR A 105 -4.62 1.38 21.32
N PRO A 106 -5.04 1.21 22.59
CA PRO A 106 -4.94 -0.08 23.28
C PRO A 106 -5.62 -1.22 22.51
N GLU A 107 -6.72 -0.95 21.84
CA GLU A 107 -7.47 -1.92 21.03
C GLU A 107 -6.65 -2.38 19.82
N SER A 108 -5.95 -1.46 19.15
CA SER A 108 -5.10 -1.79 18.01
C SER A 108 -3.88 -2.61 18.43
N ILE A 109 -3.27 -2.28 19.55
CA ILE A 109 -2.16 -3.03 20.16
C ILE A 109 -2.61 -4.44 20.51
N TYR A 110 -3.72 -4.56 21.26
CA TYR A 110 -4.30 -5.86 21.61
C TYR A 110 -4.63 -6.70 20.37
N TRP A 111 -5.22 -6.07 19.35
CA TRP A 111 -5.54 -6.77 18.11
C TRP A 111 -4.28 -7.34 17.44
N LEU A 112 -3.21 -6.56 17.34
CA LEU A 112 -1.95 -6.99 16.70
C LEU A 112 -1.34 -8.22 17.42
N GLU A 113 -1.27 -8.18 18.76
CA GLU A 113 -0.73 -9.27 19.58
C GLU A 113 -1.62 -10.51 19.52
N ASN A 114 -2.95 -10.32 19.58
CA ASN A 114 -3.90 -11.41 19.51
C ASN A 114 -3.90 -12.12 18.15
N GLN A 115 -3.68 -11.40 17.04
CA GLN A 115 -3.55 -12.01 15.72
C GLN A 115 -2.36 -12.96 15.64
N ALA A 116 -1.23 -12.63 16.22
CA ALA A 116 -0.07 -13.51 16.28
C ALA A 116 -0.40 -14.82 17.04
N PHE A 117 -1.05 -14.69 18.21
CA PHE A 117 -1.50 -15.83 19.00
C PHE A 117 -2.50 -16.72 18.25
N LEU A 118 -3.53 -16.15 17.64
CA LEU A 118 -4.56 -16.89 16.88
C LEU A 118 -3.98 -17.64 15.66
N ARG A 119 -2.88 -17.17 15.10
CA ARG A 119 -2.15 -17.85 14.02
C ARG A 119 -1.26 -18.98 14.51
N GLY A 120 -1.14 -19.17 15.82
CA GLY A 120 -0.32 -20.21 16.45
C GLY A 120 1.17 -19.86 16.50
N ILE A 121 1.54 -18.58 16.39
CA ILE A 121 2.92 -18.13 16.55
C ILE A 121 3.34 -18.33 17.99
N PRO A 122 4.49 -19.01 18.26
CA PRO A 122 5.01 -19.18 19.61
C PRO A 122 5.18 -17.85 20.33
N GLN A 123 4.85 -17.79 21.63
CA GLN A 123 4.95 -16.57 22.43
C GLN A 123 6.35 -15.93 22.37
N SER A 124 7.40 -16.76 22.25
CA SER A 124 8.79 -16.29 22.14
C SER A 124 9.13 -15.61 20.80
N GLU A 125 8.27 -15.75 19.82
CA GLU A 125 8.45 -15.18 18.46
C GLU A 125 7.50 -14.00 18.21
N ILE A 126 6.58 -13.71 19.15
CA ILE A 126 5.69 -12.56 19.05
C ILE A 126 6.49 -11.29 19.30
N ILE A 127 6.51 -10.40 18.31
CA ILE A 127 7.15 -9.08 18.44
C ILE A 127 6.23 -8.20 19.30
N PRO A 128 6.71 -7.65 20.43
CA PRO A 128 5.94 -6.69 21.22
C PRO A 128 5.47 -5.51 20.37
N ALA A 129 4.29 -4.99 20.66
CA ALA A 129 3.69 -3.92 19.84
C ALA A 129 4.56 -2.66 19.80
N ASP A 130 5.24 -2.30 20.88
CA ASP A 130 6.15 -1.15 20.93
C ASP A 130 7.44 -1.35 20.12
N GLU A 131 7.81 -2.61 19.85
CA GLU A 131 8.92 -2.97 18.97
C GLU A 131 8.50 -3.09 17.51
N HIS A 132 7.21 -3.15 17.23
CA HIS A 132 6.70 -3.28 15.87
C HIS A 132 7.03 -2.04 15.04
N ILE A 133 7.42 -2.26 13.77
CA ILE A 133 7.86 -1.18 12.86
C ILE A 133 6.81 -0.08 12.72
N SER A 134 5.53 -0.42 12.71
CA SER A 134 4.44 0.54 12.60
C SER A 134 4.42 1.57 13.72
N HIS A 135 4.81 1.19 14.93
CA HIS A 135 4.88 2.10 16.08
C HIS A 135 6.13 2.98 16.07
N LYS A 136 7.21 2.51 15.45
CA LYS A 136 8.48 3.27 15.38
C LYS A 136 8.45 4.37 14.32
N VAL A 137 7.88 4.07 13.16
CA VAL A 137 7.97 4.93 11.96
C VAL A 137 6.62 5.28 11.35
N GLY A 138 5.52 4.95 11.99
CA GLY A 138 4.17 5.31 11.58
C GLY A 138 3.81 6.77 11.86
N PRO A 139 2.70 7.26 11.29
CA PRO A 139 2.22 8.62 11.51
C PRO A 139 1.84 8.83 12.98
N ILE A 140 2.00 10.05 13.48
CA ILE A 140 1.67 10.42 14.89
C ILE A 140 0.53 11.43 14.89
N GLY A 141 -0.31 11.32 15.90
CA GLY A 141 -1.44 12.22 16.17
C GLY A 141 -2.67 11.86 15.37
N GLN A 142 -3.73 12.63 15.57
CA GLN A 142 -4.96 12.51 14.78
C GLN A 142 -4.81 13.34 13.52
N ILE A 143 -4.96 12.71 12.36
CA ILE A 143 -4.81 13.34 11.06
C ILE A 143 -6.18 13.50 10.43
N SER A 144 -6.49 14.71 9.96
CA SER A 144 -7.69 14.98 9.19
C SER A 144 -7.47 14.59 7.73
N PHE A 145 -8.22 13.61 7.27
CA PHE A 145 -8.17 13.11 5.90
C PHE A 145 -9.42 13.49 5.11
N ASP A 146 -9.25 13.61 3.81
CA ASP A 146 -10.35 13.73 2.84
C ASP A 146 -10.69 12.32 2.32
N ILE A 147 -11.89 11.84 2.65
CA ILE A 147 -12.27 10.46 2.39
C ILE A 147 -12.71 10.28 0.95
N LEU A 148 -12.11 9.31 0.28
CA LEU A 148 -12.49 8.84 -1.05
C LEU A 148 -13.09 7.44 -1.00
N SER A 149 -13.97 7.20 -1.96
CA SER A 149 -14.58 5.90 -2.23
C SER A 149 -14.27 5.44 -3.66
N PRO A 150 -14.24 4.14 -3.93
CA PRO A 150 -14.16 3.64 -5.30
C PRO A 150 -15.23 4.26 -6.19
N GLY A 151 -14.81 4.79 -7.34
CA GLY A 151 -15.68 5.52 -8.27
C GLY A 151 -15.56 7.03 -8.22
N ASP A 152 -15.02 7.62 -7.15
CA ASP A 152 -14.73 9.05 -7.07
C ASP A 152 -13.68 9.44 -8.11
N ASN A 153 -13.63 10.74 -8.43
CA ASN A 153 -12.72 11.26 -9.44
C ASN A 153 -11.86 12.39 -8.87
N LEU A 154 -10.60 12.39 -9.27
CA LEU A 154 -9.63 13.46 -9.00
C LEU A 154 -9.05 13.96 -10.31
N THR A 155 -8.81 15.28 -10.41
CA THR A 155 -8.20 15.88 -11.61
C THR A 155 -6.96 16.67 -11.22
N PHE A 156 -5.82 16.34 -11.82
CA PHE A 156 -4.55 17.04 -11.64
C PHE A 156 -3.87 17.25 -13.00
N GLY A 157 -3.76 18.51 -13.41
CA GLY A 157 -3.27 18.84 -14.74
C GLY A 157 -4.15 18.21 -15.83
N ASN A 158 -3.55 17.44 -16.70
CA ASN A 158 -4.23 16.75 -17.81
C ASN A 158 -4.71 15.34 -17.45
N TYR A 159 -4.54 14.92 -16.20
CA TYR A 159 -4.90 13.58 -15.73
C TYR A 159 -6.24 13.58 -15.03
N HIS A 160 -7.09 12.62 -15.38
CA HIS A 160 -8.42 12.41 -14.83
C HIS A 160 -8.50 11.04 -14.19
N PHE A 161 -8.16 11.00 -12.92
CA PHE A 161 -8.09 9.75 -12.17
C PHE A 161 -9.45 9.35 -11.63
N ARG A 162 -9.80 8.08 -11.83
CA ARG A 162 -10.88 7.42 -11.13
C ARG A 162 -10.30 6.59 -9.98
N VAL A 163 -10.85 6.72 -8.79
CA VAL A 163 -10.51 5.89 -7.64
C VAL A 163 -10.97 4.47 -7.86
N MET A 164 -10.05 3.51 -7.75
CA MET A 164 -10.33 2.08 -7.87
C MET A 164 -10.25 1.39 -6.53
N ASP A 165 -11.14 0.41 -6.32
CA ASP A 165 -11.00 -0.57 -5.26
C ASP A 165 -9.88 -1.55 -5.62
N LEU A 166 -8.85 -1.61 -4.79
CA LEU A 166 -7.72 -2.55 -4.88
C LEU A 166 -7.54 -3.30 -3.55
N SER A 167 -8.62 -3.46 -2.81
CA SER A 167 -8.62 -4.18 -1.53
C SER A 167 -8.12 -5.62 -1.66
N GLY A 168 -7.62 -6.16 -0.56
CA GLY A 168 -7.03 -7.50 -0.45
C GLY A 168 -5.73 -7.48 0.33
N HIS A 169 -4.70 -6.76 -0.13
CA HIS A 169 -3.48 -6.50 0.65
C HIS A 169 -3.82 -5.78 1.96
N THR A 170 -4.59 -4.71 1.89
CA THR A 170 -5.35 -4.17 3.02
C THR A 170 -6.84 -4.10 2.66
N PRO A 171 -7.75 -4.05 3.67
CA PRO A 171 -9.20 -4.08 3.42
C PRO A 171 -9.75 -2.86 2.68
N GLY A 172 -9.05 -1.74 2.73
CA GLY A 172 -9.49 -0.49 2.14
C GLY A 172 -8.54 0.10 1.11
N GLN A 173 -7.54 -0.67 0.64
CA GLN A 173 -6.60 -0.17 -0.37
C GLN A 173 -7.32 0.33 -1.60
N ILE A 174 -6.92 1.53 -2.05
CA ILE A 174 -7.41 2.18 -3.25
C ILE A 174 -6.25 2.56 -4.19
N GLY A 175 -6.56 2.68 -5.47
CA GLY A 175 -5.61 3.15 -6.48
C GLY A 175 -6.22 4.23 -7.37
N LEU A 176 -5.41 4.80 -8.25
CA LEU A 176 -5.82 5.85 -9.18
C LEU A 176 -5.63 5.39 -10.63
N TYR A 177 -6.70 5.34 -11.39
CA TYR A 177 -6.69 4.94 -12.80
C TYR A 177 -7.06 6.09 -13.73
N ASP A 178 -6.18 6.41 -14.67
CA ASP A 178 -6.46 7.32 -15.79
C ASP A 178 -6.61 6.51 -17.08
N ALA A 179 -7.82 6.43 -17.60
CA ALA A 179 -8.13 5.65 -18.79
C ALA A 179 -7.56 6.26 -20.09
N ALA A 180 -7.48 7.58 -20.16
CA ALA A 180 -7.00 8.28 -21.35
C ALA A 180 -5.51 8.00 -21.61
N HIS A 181 -4.71 7.94 -20.56
CA HIS A 181 -3.28 7.66 -20.63
C HIS A 181 -2.94 6.20 -20.31
N SER A 182 -3.94 5.38 -19.93
CA SER A 182 -3.77 3.98 -19.52
C SER A 182 -2.76 3.83 -18.38
N ILE A 183 -2.92 4.64 -17.33
CA ILE A 183 -2.06 4.69 -16.13
C ILE A 183 -2.81 4.13 -14.94
N LEU A 184 -2.15 3.31 -14.12
CA LEU A 184 -2.66 2.89 -12.82
C LEU A 184 -1.58 3.05 -11.75
N PHE A 185 -1.83 3.90 -10.74
CA PHE A 185 -1.11 3.88 -9.47
C PHE A 185 -1.76 2.83 -8.56
N CYS A 186 -1.07 1.72 -8.31
CA CYS A 186 -1.69 0.55 -7.69
C CYS A 186 -1.23 0.27 -6.25
N GLY A 187 -0.34 1.10 -5.69
CA GLY A 187 0.24 0.81 -4.38
C GLY A 187 0.87 -0.58 -4.34
N ASP A 188 0.54 -1.33 -3.30
CA ASP A 188 1.02 -2.71 -3.08
C ASP A 188 0.07 -3.79 -3.65
N HIS A 189 -0.86 -3.41 -4.54
CA HIS A 189 -1.70 -4.40 -5.20
C HIS A 189 -0.90 -5.27 -6.19
N VAL A 190 0.04 -4.67 -6.92
CA VAL A 190 0.99 -5.38 -7.79
C VAL A 190 2.39 -4.84 -7.53
N LEU A 191 3.37 -5.73 -7.35
CA LEU A 191 4.78 -5.42 -7.23
C LEU A 191 5.58 -6.26 -8.23
N ASP A 192 6.68 -5.72 -8.79
CA ASP A 192 7.40 -6.38 -9.89
C ASP A 192 7.98 -7.74 -9.49
N ARG A 193 8.82 -7.79 -8.45
CA ARG A 193 9.54 -9.02 -8.04
C ARG A 193 9.18 -9.53 -6.66
N ILE A 194 8.19 -8.91 -6.04
CA ILE A 194 7.72 -9.27 -4.70
C ILE A 194 6.27 -9.66 -4.80
N THR A 195 5.88 -10.76 -4.16
CA THR A 195 4.47 -11.08 -3.97
C THR A 195 3.93 -10.22 -2.83
N PRO A 196 2.88 -9.42 -3.05
CA PRO A 196 2.23 -8.69 -1.98
C PRO A 196 1.75 -9.62 -0.87
N ASN A 197 1.95 -9.20 0.38
CA ASN A 197 1.44 -9.95 1.53
C ASN A 197 -0.06 -9.77 1.65
N ILE A 198 -0.80 -10.87 1.81
CA ILE A 198 -2.24 -10.86 2.04
C ILE A 198 -2.52 -11.39 3.44
N SER A 199 -2.98 -10.50 4.31
CA SER A 199 -3.26 -10.84 5.71
C SER A 199 -4.76 -11.11 5.94
N THR A 200 -5.06 -11.94 6.94
CA THR A 200 -6.41 -12.05 7.49
C THR A 200 -6.65 -10.89 8.45
N TRP A 201 -7.49 -9.94 8.06
CA TRP A 201 -7.81 -8.74 8.84
C TRP A 201 -8.98 -8.95 9.80
N ASP A 202 -9.92 -9.77 9.38
CA ASP A 202 -11.04 -10.30 10.14
C ASP A 202 -11.39 -11.70 9.61
N TYR A 203 -12.34 -12.39 10.25
CA TYR A 203 -12.78 -13.72 9.84
C TYR A 203 -14.10 -13.71 9.05
N GLU A 204 -14.58 -12.52 8.66
CA GLU A 204 -15.84 -12.36 7.93
C GLU A 204 -15.64 -12.38 6.43
N LYS A 205 -14.40 -12.04 5.95
CA LYS A 205 -14.08 -11.89 4.54
C LYS A 205 -12.87 -12.74 4.14
N ASP A 206 -12.93 -13.27 2.93
CA ASP A 206 -11.80 -13.89 2.25
C ASP A 206 -11.00 -12.84 1.49
N TYR A 207 -9.98 -12.26 2.17
CA TYR A 207 -9.14 -11.21 1.57
C TYR A 207 -8.27 -11.69 0.43
N LEU A 208 -7.93 -13.00 0.38
CA LEU A 208 -7.23 -13.56 -0.75
C LEU A 208 -8.14 -13.63 -1.98
N ALA A 209 -9.37 -14.09 -1.84
CA ALA A 209 -10.34 -14.09 -2.94
C ALA A 209 -10.58 -12.66 -3.47
N ILE A 210 -10.78 -11.68 -2.57
CA ILE A 210 -10.95 -10.27 -2.93
C ILE A 210 -9.72 -9.76 -3.71
N PHE A 211 -8.52 -10.07 -3.25
CA PHE A 211 -7.27 -9.69 -3.92
C PHE A 211 -7.16 -10.28 -5.33
N LEU A 212 -7.46 -11.59 -5.47
CA LEU A 212 -7.41 -12.28 -6.76
C LEU A 212 -8.45 -11.72 -7.76
N ASP A 213 -9.66 -11.42 -7.30
CA ASP A 213 -10.70 -10.78 -8.11
C ASP A 213 -10.25 -9.39 -8.58
N ASN A 214 -9.63 -8.59 -7.71
CA ASN A 214 -9.08 -7.29 -8.07
C ASN A 214 -7.90 -7.41 -9.04
N LEU A 215 -7.01 -8.42 -8.88
CA LEU A 215 -5.97 -8.71 -9.87
C LEU A 215 -6.56 -9.00 -11.26
N MET A 216 -7.61 -9.82 -11.32
CA MET A 216 -8.31 -10.12 -12.58
C MET A 216 -8.94 -8.87 -13.21
N ARG A 217 -9.48 -7.96 -12.40
CA ARG A 217 -10.01 -6.67 -12.88
C ARG A 217 -8.90 -5.80 -13.46
N VAL A 218 -7.76 -5.65 -12.76
CA VAL A 218 -6.61 -4.89 -13.24
C VAL A 218 -6.01 -5.52 -14.50
N ARG A 219 -5.94 -6.86 -14.56
CA ARG A 219 -5.55 -7.60 -15.76
C ARG A 219 -6.44 -7.24 -16.95
N GLY A 220 -7.76 -7.18 -16.75
CA GLY A 220 -8.72 -6.79 -17.79
C GLY A 220 -8.58 -5.35 -18.27
N LEU A 221 -8.08 -4.44 -17.45
CA LEU A 221 -7.76 -3.06 -17.85
C LEU A 221 -6.49 -2.98 -18.70
N ALA A 222 -5.56 -3.93 -18.52
CA ALA A 222 -4.27 -3.98 -19.21
C ALA A 222 -3.55 -2.61 -19.22
N PRO A 223 -3.27 -1.97 -18.07
CA PRO A 223 -2.68 -0.65 -18.04
C PRO A 223 -1.31 -0.66 -18.72
N LYS A 224 -1.07 0.33 -19.59
CA LYS A 224 0.24 0.49 -20.25
C LYS A 224 1.32 0.92 -19.26
N HIS A 225 0.93 1.69 -18.25
CA HIS A 225 1.81 2.20 -17.21
C HIS A 225 1.24 1.77 -15.86
N LEU A 226 1.85 0.74 -15.29
CA LEU A 226 1.53 0.25 -13.95
C LEU A 226 2.57 0.79 -12.97
N PHE A 227 2.16 1.73 -12.14
CA PHE A 227 3.01 2.40 -11.17
C PHE A 227 2.84 1.75 -9.80
N THR A 228 3.82 0.95 -9.42
CA THR A 228 3.87 0.13 -8.20
C THR A 228 4.63 0.85 -7.10
N ALA A 229 4.35 0.51 -5.84
CA ALA A 229 4.88 1.28 -4.72
C ALA A 229 6.33 0.94 -4.34
N HIS A 230 6.85 -0.21 -4.76
CA HIS A 230 8.20 -0.64 -4.36
C HIS A 230 9.03 -1.15 -5.51
N ARG A 231 10.33 -0.85 -5.45
CA ARG A 231 11.36 -1.33 -6.38
C ARG A 231 11.09 -0.94 -7.83
N GLU A 232 11.52 -1.78 -8.75
CA GLU A 232 11.38 -1.56 -10.19
C GLU A 232 9.91 -1.61 -10.62
N LEU A 233 9.61 -0.98 -11.76
CA LEU A 233 8.28 -1.02 -12.36
C LEU A 233 8.17 -2.22 -13.30
N PRO A 234 7.03 -2.94 -13.31
CA PRO A 234 6.82 -4.05 -14.23
C PRO A 234 6.88 -3.57 -15.70
N VAL A 235 7.61 -4.29 -16.51
CA VAL A 235 7.70 -4.02 -17.95
C VAL A 235 6.40 -4.38 -18.65
N ASP A 236 5.75 -5.45 -18.21
CA ASP A 236 4.45 -5.93 -18.70
C ASP A 236 3.51 -6.20 -17.52
N ALA A 237 2.52 -5.34 -17.36
CA ALA A 237 1.57 -5.41 -16.27
C ALA A 237 0.74 -6.71 -16.30
N VAL A 238 0.32 -7.15 -17.49
CA VAL A 238 -0.51 -8.35 -17.66
C VAL A 238 0.30 -9.60 -17.34
N ALA A 239 1.51 -9.71 -17.89
CA ALA A 239 2.39 -10.83 -17.61
C ALA A 239 2.68 -10.93 -16.10
N ARG A 240 2.97 -9.81 -15.43
CA ARG A 240 3.22 -9.80 -14.00
C ARG A 240 2.01 -10.22 -13.17
N ILE A 241 0.81 -9.79 -13.54
CA ILE A 241 -0.43 -10.21 -12.88
C ILE A 241 -0.66 -11.70 -13.08
N ASP A 242 -0.41 -12.25 -14.26
CA ASP A 242 -0.53 -13.68 -14.54
C ASP A 242 0.43 -14.50 -13.66
N GLU A 243 1.67 -14.03 -13.45
CA GLU A 243 2.62 -14.66 -12.52
C GLU A 243 2.09 -14.66 -11.08
N LEU A 244 1.51 -13.55 -10.60
CA LEU A 244 0.93 -13.47 -9.26
C LEU A 244 -0.25 -14.42 -9.09
N LEU A 245 -1.15 -14.48 -10.08
CA LEU A 245 -2.28 -15.41 -10.07
C LEU A 245 -1.82 -16.88 -10.03
N GLN A 246 -0.82 -17.22 -10.85
CA GLN A 246 -0.21 -18.56 -10.85
C GLN A 246 0.46 -18.88 -9.51
N HIS A 247 1.22 -17.93 -8.93
CA HIS A 247 1.85 -18.10 -7.63
C HIS A 247 0.83 -18.45 -6.55
N HIS A 248 -0.26 -17.70 -6.43
CA HIS A 248 -1.28 -17.98 -5.43
C HIS A 248 -1.98 -19.32 -5.65
N ASN A 249 -2.25 -19.72 -6.89
CA ASN A 249 -2.81 -21.03 -7.20
C ASN A 249 -1.88 -22.17 -6.76
N ILE A 250 -0.58 -22.07 -7.05
CA ILE A 250 0.43 -23.06 -6.60
C ILE A 250 0.44 -23.14 -5.07
N ARG A 251 0.49 -21.99 -4.37
CA ARG A 251 0.50 -21.96 -2.89
C ARG A 251 -0.78 -22.57 -2.30
N LEU A 252 -1.94 -22.33 -2.89
CA LEU A 252 -3.20 -22.93 -2.46
C LEU A 252 -3.19 -24.46 -2.65
N ASP A 253 -2.64 -24.96 -3.74
CA ASP A 253 -2.54 -26.40 -3.98
C ASP A 253 -1.56 -27.09 -3.02
N GLU A 254 -0.43 -26.44 -2.70
CA GLU A 254 0.50 -26.91 -1.67
C GLU A 254 -0.18 -27.00 -0.29
N ILE A 255 -0.90 -25.96 0.12
CA ILE A 255 -1.66 -25.97 1.39
C ILE A 255 -2.70 -27.08 1.40
N ARG A 256 -3.45 -27.28 0.30
CA ARG A 256 -4.42 -28.37 0.18
C ARG A 256 -3.77 -29.74 0.34
N LEU A 257 -2.59 -29.94 -0.24
CA LEU A 257 -1.84 -31.19 -0.12
C LEU A 257 -1.37 -31.43 1.30
N ILE A 258 -0.83 -30.41 1.99
CA ILE A 258 -0.43 -30.49 3.40
C ILE A 258 -1.63 -30.91 4.26
N LEU A 259 -2.74 -30.19 4.16
CA LEU A 259 -3.95 -30.49 4.95
C LEU A 259 -4.54 -31.87 4.64
N LYS A 260 -4.45 -32.32 3.40
CA LYS A 260 -4.89 -33.68 3.02
C LYS A 260 -4.03 -34.78 3.66
N ASN A 261 -2.71 -34.56 3.72
CA ASN A 261 -1.77 -35.50 4.33
C ASN A 261 -1.90 -35.56 5.86
N HIS A 262 -2.43 -34.50 6.49
CA HIS A 262 -2.70 -34.39 7.93
C HIS A 262 -4.21 -34.43 8.22
N SER A 263 -4.97 -35.17 7.41
CA SER A 263 -6.42 -35.28 7.58
C SER A 263 -6.79 -35.84 8.95
N GLY A 264 -7.65 -35.13 9.70
CA GLY A 264 -8.04 -35.46 11.07
C GLY A 264 -7.23 -34.77 12.17
N GLU A 265 -6.22 -33.97 11.80
CA GLU A 265 -5.46 -33.14 12.71
C GLU A 265 -5.88 -31.66 12.58
N TRP A 266 -5.94 -30.95 13.71
CA TRP A 266 -6.08 -29.50 13.69
C TRP A 266 -4.70 -28.84 13.58
N MET A 267 -4.53 -27.97 12.57
CA MET A 267 -3.27 -27.27 12.33
C MET A 267 -3.49 -25.77 12.37
N THR A 268 -2.61 -25.06 13.04
CA THR A 268 -2.58 -23.59 12.98
C THR A 268 -1.93 -23.13 11.66
N PRO A 269 -2.20 -21.88 11.22
CA PRO A 269 -1.49 -21.29 10.06
C PRO A 269 0.03 -21.36 10.19
N TYR A 270 0.57 -21.15 11.39
CA TYR A 270 2.02 -21.23 11.68
C TYR A 270 2.56 -22.63 11.42
N GLN A 271 1.85 -23.68 11.89
CA GLN A 271 2.25 -25.07 11.65
C GLN A 271 2.23 -25.44 10.16
N VAL A 272 1.19 -24.99 9.43
CA VAL A 272 1.12 -25.22 7.98
C VAL A 272 2.27 -24.53 7.25
N ALA A 273 2.62 -23.32 7.65
CA ALA A 273 3.71 -22.54 7.05
C ALA A 273 5.11 -23.10 7.38
N SER A 274 5.23 -23.95 8.40
CA SER A 274 6.50 -24.58 8.83
C SER A 274 6.80 -25.90 8.11
N LEU A 275 5.87 -26.41 7.29
CA LEU A 275 6.00 -27.61 6.47
C LEU A 275 6.36 -27.29 5.03
#